data_4b2b47f050d37ce1ec93f34d2103bca1
#
_entry.id   4b2b47f050d37ce1ec93f34d2103bca1
#
_cell.length_a   1.000
_cell.length_b   1.000
_cell.length_c   1.000
_cell.angle_alpha   90.00
_cell.angle_beta   90.00
_cell.angle_gamma   90.00
#
_symmetry.space_group_name_H-M   'P 1'
#
loop_
_entity.id
_entity.type
_entity.pdbx_description
1 polymer ?
#
loop_
_entity_poly.entity_id
_entity_poly.type
_entity_poly.pdbx_seq_one_letter_code
_entity_poly.pdbx_strand_id
1 'polypeptide(L)'
;MSISISDYQKAKYELFKSYKKPTGDQVAFMQLYEKEEKTKEEEKLLQALTKKFKAYDDFLAQKKEVDAMNHAEQKRQKEEQRRARTHKLIVLGSALLKKSETDNETKQLIKALVDEKFISEKDANLFDDDIILIRQSLVHGLPQ
;
A
#
# COMPACT_ATOMS: atom_id res chain seq x y z
N MET A 1 -29.30 7.48 0.37
CA MET A 1 -30.62 7.15 0.95
C MET A 1 -30.47 7.07 2.46
N SER A 2 -31.23 7.87 3.22
CA SER A 2 -31.23 7.80 4.69
C SER A 2 -32.12 6.62 5.11
N ILE A 3 -31.52 5.65 5.77
CA ILE A 3 -32.24 4.51 6.36
C ILE A 3 -33.13 5.04 7.49
N SER A 4 -34.39 4.61 7.55
CA SER A 4 -35.28 5.00 8.65
C SER A 4 -34.74 4.49 9.99
N ILE A 5 -35.05 5.16 11.10
CA ILE A 5 -34.62 4.73 12.44
C ILE A 5 -35.10 3.31 12.74
N SER A 6 -36.32 2.97 12.32
CA SER A 6 -36.91 1.65 12.48
C SER A 6 -36.10 0.57 11.71
N ASP A 7 -35.76 0.83 10.46
CA ASP A 7 -34.98 -0.11 9.65
C ASP A 7 -33.56 -0.30 10.21
N TYR A 8 -32.95 0.77 10.70
CA TYR A 8 -31.65 0.70 11.37
C TYR A 8 -31.71 -0.16 12.63
N GLN A 9 -32.73 0.04 13.48
CA GLN A 9 -32.91 -0.74 14.71
C GLN A 9 -33.10 -2.24 14.38
N LYS A 10 -33.90 -2.55 13.39
CA LYS A 10 -34.13 -3.93 12.92
C LYS A 10 -32.82 -4.58 12.45
N ALA A 11 -32.07 -3.89 11.61
CA ALA A 11 -30.78 -4.40 11.11
C ALA A 11 -29.78 -4.64 12.25
N LYS A 12 -29.74 -3.74 13.26
CA LYS A 12 -28.87 -3.90 14.43
C LYS A 12 -29.31 -5.05 15.33
N TYR A 13 -30.60 -5.25 15.52
CA TYR A 13 -31.13 -6.38 16.27
C TYR A 13 -30.68 -7.70 15.65
N GLU A 14 -30.89 -7.90 14.34
CA GLU A 14 -30.47 -9.11 13.65
C GLU A 14 -28.94 -9.32 13.72
N LEU A 15 -28.16 -8.25 13.57
CA LEU A 15 -26.71 -8.31 13.69
C LEU A 15 -26.28 -8.76 15.10
N PHE A 16 -26.83 -8.16 16.16
CA PHE A 16 -26.43 -8.48 17.53
C PHE A 16 -26.86 -9.88 17.96
N LYS A 17 -27.98 -10.36 17.42
CA LYS A 17 -28.45 -11.73 17.62
C LYS A 17 -27.47 -12.77 17.05
N SER A 18 -26.73 -12.42 16.01
CA SER A 18 -25.71 -13.29 15.42
C SER A 18 -24.40 -13.36 16.24
N TYR A 19 -24.21 -12.48 17.23
CA TYR A 19 -22.98 -12.44 18.00
C TYR A 19 -22.93 -13.54 19.06
N LYS A 20 -21.81 -14.26 19.12
CA LYS A 20 -21.60 -15.29 20.15
C LYS A 20 -21.48 -14.73 21.58
N LYS A 21 -20.98 -13.51 21.70
CA LYS A 21 -20.80 -12.79 22.98
C LYS A 21 -21.17 -11.33 22.79
N PRO A 22 -22.47 -10.97 22.83
CA PRO A 22 -22.87 -9.57 22.76
C PRO A 22 -22.47 -8.81 24.04
N THR A 23 -22.17 -7.53 23.89
CA THR A 23 -21.88 -6.63 25.02
C THR A 23 -23.16 -6.32 25.81
N GLY A 24 -23.01 -5.81 27.04
CA GLY A 24 -24.15 -5.43 27.87
C GLY A 24 -25.11 -4.46 27.19
N ASP A 25 -24.59 -3.45 26.48
CA ASP A 25 -25.42 -2.50 25.73
C ASP A 25 -26.16 -3.16 24.55
N GLN A 26 -25.55 -4.13 23.89
CA GLN A 26 -26.19 -4.89 22.80
C GLN A 26 -27.30 -5.79 23.34
N VAL A 27 -27.07 -6.43 24.49
CA VAL A 27 -28.10 -7.24 25.17
C VAL A 27 -29.27 -6.35 25.61
N ALA A 28 -28.99 -5.21 26.25
CA ALA A 28 -30.02 -4.25 26.65
C ALA A 28 -30.83 -3.73 25.46
N PHE A 29 -30.14 -3.43 24.34
CA PHE A 29 -30.80 -3.00 23.12
C PHE A 29 -31.75 -4.09 22.58
N MET A 30 -31.31 -5.35 22.51
CA MET A 30 -32.13 -6.46 22.01
C MET A 30 -33.36 -6.67 22.88
N GLN A 31 -33.19 -6.68 24.21
CA GLN A 31 -34.31 -6.82 25.16
C GLN A 31 -35.34 -5.71 25.01
N LEU A 32 -34.88 -4.47 24.88
CA LEU A 32 -35.77 -3.33 24.69
C LEU A 32 -36.44 -3.34 23.31
N TYR A 33 -35.76 -3.83 22.28
CA TYR A 33 -36.31 -3.93 20.94
C TYR A 33 -37.44 -4.97 20.85
N GLU A 34 -37.28 -6.13 21.49
CA GLU A 34 -38.27 -7.22 21.53
C GLU A 34 -39.52 -6.90 22.34
N LYS A 35 -39.44 -5.97 23.28
CA LYS A 35 -40.53 -5.63 24.15
C LYS A 35 -41.65 -4.90 23.38
N GLU A 36 -42.86 -5.45 23.38
CA GLU A 36 -44.02 -4.85 22.67
C GLU A 36 -44.45 -3.55 23.31
N GLU A 37 -44.69 -3.57 24.66
CA GLU A 37 -45.04 -2.38 25.44
C GLU A 37 -43.83 -1.83 26.19
N LYS A 38 -43.43 -0.60 25.86
CA LYS A 38 -42.31 0.09 26.44
C LYS A 38 -42.78 1.27 27.29
N THR A 39 -42.16 1.46 28.47
CA THR A 39 -42.34 2.68 29.23
C THR A 39 -41.63 3.84 28.51
N LYS A 40 -42.03 5.08 28.86
CA LYS A 40 -41.37 6.28 28.28
C LYS A 40 -39.86 6.31 28.55
N GLU A 41 -39.43 5.74 29.68
CA GLU A 41 -38.00 5.65 30.04
C GLU A 41 -37.27 4.60 29.16
N GLU A 42 -37.87 3.46 28.95
CA GLU A 42 -37.37 2.40 28.08
C GLU A 42 -37.28 2.85 26.61
N GLU A 43 -38.25 3.62 26.13
CA GLU A 43 -38.19 4.21 24.78
C GLU A 43 -37.02 5.20 24.66
N LYS A 44 -36.83 6.07 25.66
CA LYS A 44 -35.68 6.99 25.70
C LYS A 44 -34.36 6.24 25.73
N LEU A 45 -34.26 5.14 26.52
CA LEU A 45 -33.06 4.31 26.56
C LEU A 45 -32.79 3.64 25.23
N LEU A 46 -33.79 3.07 24.58
CA LEU A 46 -33.67 2.46 23.26
C LEU A 46 -33.19 3.48 22.21
N GLN A 47 -33.74 4.69 22.24
CA GLN A 47 -33.31 5.78 21.36
C GLN A 47 -31.84 6.20 21.64
N ALA A 48 -31.45 6.28 22.92
CA ALA A 48 -30.09 6.61 23.30
C ALA A 48 -29.09 5.55 22.83
N LEU A 49 -29.42 4.27 23.01
CA LEU A 49 -28.60 3.15 22.51
C LEU A 49 -28.52 3.15 20.97
N THR A 50 -29.63 3.42 20.30
CA THR A 50 -29.68 3.56 18.84
C THR A 50 -28.74 4.66 18.35
N LYS A 51 -28.78 5.84 18.98
CA LYS A 51 -27.87 6.96 18.65
C LYS A 51 -26.42 6.59 18.91
N LYS A 52 -26.12 5.90 20.03
CA LYS A 52 -24.77 5.44 20.36
C LYS A 52 -24.23 4.49 19.28
N PHE A 53 -24.99 3.50 18.89
CA PHE A 53 -24.56 2.56 17.86
C PHE A 53 -24.41 3.21 16.48
N LYS A 54 -25.31 4.14 16.13
CA LYS A 54 -25.19 4.89 14.88
C LYS A 54 -23.92 5.75 14.86
N ALA A 55 -23.63 6.48 15.94
CA ALA A 55 -22.40 7.27 16.05
C ALA A 55 -21.14 6.40 15.96
N TYR A 56 -21.19 5.20 16.54
CA TYR A 56 -20.08 4.25 16.44
C TYR A 56 -19.88 3.72 15.00
N ASP A 57 -20.97 3.42 14.29
CA ASP A 57 -20.89 3.00 12.88
C ASP A 57 -20.33 4.11 11.99
N ASP A 58 -20.80 5.34 12.19
CA ASP A 58 -20.31 6.52 11.47
C ASP A 58 -18.82 6.75 11.73
N PHE A 59 -18.39 6.58 12.97
CA PHE A 59 -16.97 6.63 13.34
C PHE A 59 -16.15 5.55 12.63
N LEU A 60 -16.64 4.31 12.60
CA LEU A 60 -15.95 3.21 11.90
C LEU A 60 -15.89 3.44 10.39
N ALA A 61 -16.93 4.00 9.79
CA ALA A 61 -16.95 4.36 8.39
C ALA A 61 -15.90 5.44 8.07
N GLN A 62 -15.87 6.52 8.86
CA GLN A 62 -14.86 7.58 8.73
C GLN A 62 -13.44 7.04 8.94
N LYS A 63 -13.23 6.19 9.95
CA LYS A 63 -11.93 5.57 10.18
C LYS A 63 -11.46 4.77 8.96
N LYS A 64 -12.33 3.95 8.38
CA LYS A 64 -11.99 3.19 7.17
C LYS A 64 -11.61 4.09 6.00
N GLU A 65 -12.30 5.19 5.82
CA GLU A 65 -12.01 6.18 4.78
C GLU A 65 -10.63 6.81 4.98
N VAL A 66 -10.33 7.27 6.22
CA VAL A 66 -9.02 7.83 6.58
C VAL A 66 -7.90 6.80 6.39
N ASP A 67 -8.11 5.55 6.84
CA ASP A 67 -7.14 4.48 6.65
C ASP A 67 -6.88 4.21 5.16
N ALA A 68 -7.93 4.19 4.33
CA ALA A 68 -7.80 4.01 2.89
C ALA A 68 -7.03 5.17 2.23
N MET A 69 -7.30 6.42 2.64
CA MET A 69 -6.56 7.60 2.15
C MET A 69 -5.08 7.54 2.56
N ASN A 70 -4.78 7.17 3.81
CA ASN A 70 -3.40 7.03 4.29
C ASN A 70 -2.65 5.94 3.53
N HIS A 71 -3.29 4.79 3.27
CA HIS A 71 -2.68 3.72 2.47
C HIS A 71 -2.43 4.15 1.01
N ALA A 72 -3.36 4.86 0.40
CA ALA A 72 -3.20 5.39 -0.95
C ALA A 72 -2.04 6.38 -1.03
N GLU A 73 -1.93 7.29 -0.07
CA GLU A 73 -0.84 8.27 0.01
C GLU A 73 0.52 7.59 0.23
N GLN A 74 0.61 6.63 1.15
CA GLN A 74 1.84 5.86 1.37
C GLN A 74 2.27 5.10 0.11
N LYS A 75 1.33 4.51 -0.62
CA LYS A 75 1.61 3.83 -1.88
C LYS A 75 2.15 4.81 -2.92
N ARG A 76 1.53 5.99 -3.04
CA ARG A 76 1.97 7.06 -3.95
C ARG A 76 3.40 7.51 -3.64
N GLN A 77 3.70 7.79 -2.36
CA GLN A 77 5.03 8.21 -1.93
C GLN A 77 6.10 7.15 -2.20
N LYS A 78 5.80 5.87 -1.92
CA LYS A 78 6.72 4.76 -2.21
C LYS A 78 6.98 4.63 -3.72
N GLU A 79 5.96 4.81 -4.53
CA GLU A 79 6.10 4.75 -5.98
C GLU A 79 6.90 5.93 -6.53
N GLU A 80 6.67 7.13 -6.02
CA GLU A 80 7.43 8.33 -6.37
C GLU A 80 8.91 8.18 -5.99
N GLN A 81 9.20 7.70 -4.77
CA GLN A 81 10.57 7.39 -4.35
C GLN A 81 11.23 6.35 -5.25
N ARG A 82 10.50 5.29 -5.61
CA ARG A 82 10.99 4.27 -6.53
C ARG A 82 11.30 4.86 -7.90
N ARG A 83 10.39 5.67 -8.46
CA ARG A 83 10.60 6.36 -9.75
C ARG A 83 11.79 7.30 -9.70
N ALA A 84 11.92 8.10 -8.64
CA ALA A 84 13.07 8.98 -8.45
C ALA A 84 14.39 8.22 -8.36
N ARG A 85 14.41 7.09 -7.61
CA ARG A 85 15.58 6.21 -7.54
C ARG A 85 15.93 5.61 -8.90
N THR A 86 14.94 5.06 -9.60
CA THR A 86 15.13 4.49 -10.95
C THR A 86 15.67 5.55 -11.91
N HIS A 87 15.10 6.76 -11.89
CA HIS A 87 15.59 7.86 -12.74
C HIS A 87 17.06 8.21 -12.45
N LYS A 88 17.44 8.31 -11.16
CA LYS A 88 18.85 8.53 -10.78
C LYS A 88 19.77 7.45 -11.32
N LEU A 89 19.36 6.18 -11.23
CA LEU A 89 20.14 5.05 -11.74
C LEU A 89 20.28 5.10 -13.26
N ILE A 90 19.21 5.44 -13.99
CA ILE A 90 19.24 5.59 -15.44
C ILE A 90 20.21 6.70 -15.85
N VAL A 91 20.11 7.87 -15.21
CA VAL A 91 20.98 9.01 -15.50
C VAL A 91 22.45 8.67 -15.21
N LEU A 92 22.73 8.05 -14.07
CA LEU A 92 24.08 7.63 -13.71
C LEU A 92 24.61 6.55 -14.69
N GLY A 93 23.82 5.53 -14.99
CA GLY A 93 24.19 4.48 -15.92
C GLY A 93 24.46 5.02 -17.31
N SER A 94 23.58 5.88 -17.83
CA SER A 94 23.80 6.52 -19.14
C SER A 94 25.07 7.39 -19.19
N ALA A 95 25.35 8.11 -18.10
CA ALA A 95 26.55 8.93 -18.00
C ALA A 95 27.82 8.07 -17.97
N LEU A 96 27.81 6.95 -17.22
CA LEU A 96 28.93 5.99 -17.16
C LEU A 96 29.18 5.32 -18.50
N LEU A 97 28.12 4.84 -19.18
CA LEU A 97 28.22 4.24 -20.51
C LEU A 97 28.80 5.24 -21.53
N LYS A 98 28.28 6.46 -21.56
CA LYS A 98 28.80 7.49 -22.45
C LYS A 98 30.27 7.83 -22.15
N LYS A 99 30.66 7.90 -20.88
CA LYS A 99 32.06 8.13 -20.51
C LYS A 99 32.95 6.96 -20.92
N SER A 100 32.46 5.72 -20.83
CA SER A 100 33.22 4.52 -21.21
C SER A 100 33.55 4.46 -22.69
N GLU A 101 32.83 5.15 -23.56
CA GLU A 101 33.17 5.22 -24.99
C GLU A 101 34.54 5.86 -25.22
N THR A 102 34.94 6.80 -24.38
CA THR A 102 36.18 7.59 -24.52
C THR A 102 37.23 7.33 -23.45
N ASP A 103 36.87 6.71 -22.32
CA ASP A 103 37.71 6.54 -21.15
C ASP A 103 37.94 5.06 -20.80
N ASN A 104 39.19 4.62 -20.92
CA ASN A 104 39.56 3.22 -20.68
C ASN A 104 39.41 2.80 -19.21
N GLU A 105 39.63 3.70 -18.25
CA GLU A 105 39.48 3.40 -16.81
C GLU A 105 38.01 3.12 -16.51
N THR A 106 37.08 3.91 -17.07
CA THR A 106 35.64 3.69 -16.93
C THR A 106 35.19 2.36 -17.57
N LYS A 107 35.80 1.93 -18.70
CA LYS A 107 35.57 0.61 -19.29
C LYS A 107 35.97 -0.52 -18.35
N GLN A 108 37.14 -0.40 -17.75
CA GLN A 108 37.63 -1.41 -16.81
C GLN A 108 36.79 -1.48 -15.54
N LEU A 109 36.28 -0.34 -15.05
CA LEU A 109 35.35 -0.29 -13.91
C LEU A 109 34.04 -1.04 -14.22
N ILE A 110 33.43 -0.79 -15.39
CA ILE A 110 32.19 -1.49 -15.77
C ILE A 110 32.44 -2.99 -15.86
N LYS A 111 33.56 -3.41 -16.46
CA LYS A 111 33.93 -4.82 -16.53
C LYS A 111 34.11 -5.44 -15.15
N ALA A 112 34.83 -4.75 -14.23
CA ALA A 112 35.00 -5.22 -12.87
C ALA A 112 33.67 -5.39 -12.13
N LEU A 113 32.70 -4.48 -12.31
CA LEU A 113 31.37 -4.61 -11.74
C LEU A 113 30.60 -5.86 -12.22
N VAL A 114 30.83 -6.29 -13.46
CA VAL A 114 30.27 -7.54 -13.99
C VAL A 114 31.00 -8.76 -13.42
N ASP A 115 32.36 -8.73 -13.47
CA ASP A 115 33.21 -9.85 -13.03
C ASP A 115 33.07 -10.10 -11.51
N GLU A 116 32.93 -9.05 -10.72
CA GLU A 116 32.72 -9.11 -9.26
C GLU A 116 31.26 -9.39 -8.85
N LYS A 117 30.37 -9.63 -9.82
CA LYS A 117 28.95 -9.96 -9.59
C LYS A 117 28.14 -8.88 -8.88
N PHE A 118 28.53 -7.61 -8.95
CA PHE A 118 27.66 -6.50 -8.58
C PHE A 118 26.48 -6.36 -9.53
N ILE A 119 26.63 -6.85 -10.77
CA ILE A 119 25.57 -6.97 -11.76
C ILE A 119 25.18 -8.45 -11.81
N SER A 120 23.90 -8.76 -11.72
CA SER A 120 23.40 -10.13 -11.75
C SER A 120 23.66 -10.77 -13.12
N GLU A 121 23.83 -12.12 -13.17
CA GLU A 121 24.04 -12.83 -14.44
C GLU A 121 22.93 -12.58 -15.46
N LYS A 122 21.68 -12.35 -15.01
CA LYS A 122 20.56 -12.00 -15.88
C LYS A 122 20.72 -10.62 -16.50
N ASP A 123 21.25 -9.68 -15.72
CA ASP A 123 21.43 -8.28 -16.15
C ASP A 123 22.74 -8.10 -16.93
N ALA A 124 23.73 -9.00 -16.73
CA ALA A 124 24.99 -9.00 -17.46
C ALA A 124 24.77 -9.12 -18.98
N ASN A 125 23.78 -9.92 -19.40
CA ASN A 125 23.40 -10.06 -20.80
C ASN A 125 22.96 -8.75 -21.47
N LEU A 126 22.46 -7.77 -20.70
CA LEU A 126 22.12 -6.44 -21.22
C LEU A 126 23.35 -5.62 -21.63
N PHE A 127 24.52 -6.01 -21.15
CA PHE A 127 25.81 -5.35 -21.40
C PHE A 127 26.71 -6.17 -22.32
N ASP A 128 26.25 -7.31 -22.85
CA ASP A 128 27.08 -8.18 -23.69
C ASP A 128 27.64 -7.47 -24.92
N ASP A 129 26.85 -6.63 -25.58
CA ASP A 129 27.29 -5.86 -26.73
C ASP A 129 28.36 -4.83 -26.32
N ASP A 130 28.18 -4.15 -25.20
CA ASP A 130 29.14 -3.17 -24.67
C ASP A 130 30.43 -3.86 -24.19
N ILE A 131 30.33 -5.06 -23.61
CA ILE A 131 31.46 -5.87 -23.15
C ILE A 131 32.23 -6.45 -24.35
N ILE A 132 31.56 -6.87 -25.41
CA ILE A 132 32.16 -7.36 -26.66
C ILE A 132 32.94 -6.23 -27.30
N LEU A 133 32.40 -5.04 -27.42
CA LEU A 133 33.09 -3.84 -27.92
C LEU A 133 34.34 -3.51 -27.09
N ILE A 134 34.26 -3.63 -25.78
CA ILE A 134 35.42 -3.44 -24.86
C ILE A 134 36.47 -4.50 -25.12
N ARG A 135 36.12 -5.77 -25.28
CA ARG A 135 37.04 -6.86 -25.60
C ARG A 135 37.74 -6.64 -26.94
N GLN A 136 37.01 -6.25 -27.98
CA GLN A 136 37.58 -5.97 -29.30
C GLN A 136 38.53 -4.78 -29.30
N SER A 137 38.23 -3.70 -28.57
CA SER A 137 39.11 -2.53 -28.47
C SER A 137 40.41 -2.80 -27.70
N LEU A 138 40.43 -3.74 -26.74
CA LEU A 138 41.62 -4.15 -26.01
C LEU A 138 42.56 -5.04 -26.83
N VAL A 139 42.04 -5.83 -27.79
CA VAL A 139 42.82 -6.70 -28.67
C VAL A 139 43.55 -5.90 -29.76
N HIS A 140 42.98 -4.77 -30.18
CA HIS A 140 43.55 -3.91 -31.24
C HIS A 140 44.49 -2.81 -30.71
N GLY A 141 44.64 -2.69 -29.37
CA GLY A 141 45.42 -1.63 -28.69
C GLY A 141 46.80 -2.04 -28.21
N LEU A 142 47.32 -3.22 -28.53
CA LEU A 142 48.73 -3.60 -28.23
C LEU A 142 49.63 -3.19 -29.40
N PRO A 143 50.49 -2.19 -29.26
CA PRO A 143 51.56 -1.94 -30.25
C PRO A 143 52.56 -3.09 -30.20
N GLN A 144 52.88 -3.61 -31.36
CA GLN A 144 54.04 -4.52 -31.55
C GLN A 144 55.33 -3.80 -31.30
#